data_70402aae71f68357d71753f3033be075
#
_entry.id   70402aae71f68357d71753f3033be075
#
_cell.length_a   1.000
_cell.length_b   1.000
_cell.length_c   1.000
_cell.angle_alpha   90.00
_cell.angle_beta   90.00
_cell.angle_gamma   90.00
#
_symmetry.space_group_name_H-M   'P 1'
#
loop_
_entity.id
_entity.type
_entity.pdbx_description
1 polymer ?
#
loop_
_entity_poly.entity_id
_entity_poly.type
_entity_poly.pdbx_seq_one_letter_code
_entity_poly.pdbx_strand_id
1 'polypeptide(L)'
;MTAMMHRRAQANAYLNDSLATASPAALLVMLYDRLLLDLQRGEDAQRAGDRETAHTNLIHAQDIVRELQVSLDVSKWEGGPGLVALYTWIVQELVAANLSGDADRTAAVRVDTIEPLAEAWRQAALESLSGGAAPAAL
;
A
#
# COMPACT_ATOMS: atom_id res chain seq x y z
N MET A 1 -22.19 19.54 -9.33
CA MET A 1 -21.63 18.30 -9.93
C MET A 1 -20.44 18.57 -10.82
N THR A 2 -20.52 19.53 -11.74
CA THR A 2 -19.42 19.85 -12.68
C THR A 2 -18.16 20.33 -11.95
N ALA A 3 -18.29 21.14 -10.89
CA ALA A 3 -17.15 21.63 -10.10
C ALA A 3 -16.43 20.51 -9.34
N MET A 4 -17.16 19.49 -8.85
CA MET A 4 -16.57 18.33 -8.19
C MET A 4 -15.81 17.44 -9.16
N MET A 5 -16.31 17.24 -10.36
CA MET A 5 -15.63 16.47 -11.42
C MET A 5 -14.34 17.17 -11.85
N HIS A 6 -14.35 18.51 -11.95
CA HIS A 6 -13.16 19.31 -12.26
C HIS A 6 -12.08 19.17 -11.20
N ARG A 7 -12.44 19.22 -9.93
CA ARG A 7 -11.52 19.04 -8.80
C ARG A 7 -10.89 17.65 -8.78
N ARG A 8 -11.68 16.61 -9.08
CA ARG A 8 -11.17 15.23 -9.18
C ARG A 8 -10.17 15.10 -10.32
N ALA A 9 -10.47 15.66 -11.49
CA ALA A 9 -9.57 15.61 -12.64
C ALA A 9 -8.24 16.32 -12.34
N GLN A 10 -8.28 17.49 -11.68
CA GLN A 10 -7.09 18.21 -11.28
C GLN A 10 -6.28 17.46 -10.22
N ALA A 11 -6.94 16.86 -9.23
CA ALA A 11 -6.28 16.06 -8.19
C ALA A 11 -5.62 14.82 -8.78
N ASN A 12 -6.29 14.14 -9.73
CA ASN A 12 -5.72 12.98 -10.41
C ASN A 12 -4.54 13.36 -11.30
N ALA A 13 -4.61 14.46 -12.02
CA ALA A 13 -3.50 14.95 -12.83
C ALA A 13 -2.29 15.31 -11.98
N TYR A 14 -2.49 16.00 -10.86
CA TYR A 14 -1.42 16.32 -9.91
C TYR A 14 -0.79 15.05 -9.34
N LEU A 15 -1.59 14.08 -8.94
CA LEU A 15 -1.09 12.82 -8.41
C LEU A 15 -0.29 12.05 -9.47
N ASN A 16 -0.77 12.00 -10.71
CA ASN A 16 -0.06 11.35 -11.81
C ASN A 16 1.28 12.04 -12.10
N ASP A 17 1.32 13.37 -12.11
CA ASP A 17 2.55 14.13 -12.29
C ASP A 17 3.54 13.86 -11.16
N SER A 18 3.06 13.82 -9.91
CA SER A 18 3.89 13.49 -8.74
C SER A 18 4.45 12.09 -8.83
N LEU A 19 3.66 11.11 -9.25
CA LEU A 19 4.10 9.73 -9.45
C LEU A 19 5.13 9.62 -10.57
N ALA A 20 4.93 10.33 -11.69
CA ALA A 20 5.83 10.30 -12.83
C ALA A 20 7.22 10.88 -12.51
N THR A 21 7.31 11.82 -11.58
CA THR A 21 8.56 12.49 -11.19
C THR A 21 9.20 11.93 -9.92
N ALA A 22 8.50 11.07 -9.19
CA ALA A 22 9.00 10.50 -7.94
C ALA A 22 10.13 9.49 -8.21
N SER A 23 11.11 9.44 -7.30
CA SER A 23 12.11 8.37 -7.30
C SER A 23 11.46 7.02 -7.00
N PRO A 24 12.12 5.89 -7.35
CA PRO A 24 11.61 4.57 -6.98
C PRO A 24 11.30 4.43 -5.49
N ALA A 25 12.16 4.93 -4.62
CA ALA A 25 11.94 4.89 -3.18
C ALA A 25 10.72 5.72 -2.77
N ALA A 26 10.55 6.91 -3.36
CA ALA A 26 9.40 7.76 -3.07
C ALA A 26 8.08 7.15 -3.59
N LEU A 27 8.10 6.51 -4.77
CA LEU A 27 6.95 5.78 -5.29
C LEU A 27 6.52 4.66 -4.35
N LEU A 28 7.49 3.93 -3.81
CA LEU A 28 7.22 2.85 -2.87
C LEU A 28 6.55 3.37 -1.60
N VAL A 29 7.06 4.47 -1.04
CA VAL A 29 6.45 5.12 0.13
C VAL A 29 5.01 5.54 -0.17
N MET A 30 4.75 6.13 -1.34
CA MET A 30 3.41 6.54 -1.75
C MET A 30 2.45 5.36 -1.84
N LEU A 31 2.90 4.23 -2.38
CA LEU A 31 2.09 3.01 -2.45
C LEU A 31 1.77 2.48 -1.05
N TYR A 32 2.73 2.46 -0.14
CA TYR A 32 2.50 2.06 1.25
C TYR A 32 1.55 3.00 1.97
N ASP A 33 1.67 4.31 1.77
CA ASP A 33 0.76 5.29 2.37
C ASP A 33 -0.67 5.08 1.89
N ARG A 34 -0.86 4.81 0.60
CA ARG A 34 -2.18 4.50 0.05
C ARG A 34 -2.72 3.18 0.59
N LEU A 35 -1.87 2.17 0.70
CA LEU A 35 -2.23 0.88 1.28
C LEU A 35 -2.73 1.04 2.72
N LEU A 36 -2.02 1.81 3.55
CA LEU A 36 -2.43 2.10 4.92
C LEU A 36 -3.79 2.80 4.97
N LEU A 37 -4.03 3.75 4.07
CA LEU A 37 -5.31 4.44 3.99
C LEU A 37 -6.45 3.48 3.62
N ASP A 38 -6.24 2.62 2.62
CA ASP A 38 -7.23 1.63 2.21
C ASP A 38 -7.55 0.65 3.35
N LEU A 39 -6.54 0.20 4.07
CA LEU A 39 -6.72 -0.71 5.21
C LEU A 39 -7.49 -0.03 6.34
N GLN A 40 -7.19 1.22 6.65
CA GLN A 40 -7.93 1.98 7.66
C GLN A 40 -9.39 2.17 7.27
N ARG A 41 -9.64 2.55 6.02
CA ARG A 41 -11.01 2.70 5.51
C ARG A 41 -11.76 1.38 5.47
N GLY A 42 -11.10 0.31 5.09
CA GLY A 42 -11.67 -1.03 5.09
C GLY A 42 -12.04 -1.49 6.50
N GLU A 43 -11.14 -1.31 7.44
CA GLU A 43 -11.37 -1.64 8.84
C GLU A 43 -12.55 -0.84 9.41
N ASP A 44 -12.57 0.46 9.21
CA ASP A 44 -13.64 1.34 9.71
C ASP A 44 -15.00 0.92 9.13
N ALA A 45 -15.05 0.60 7.84
CA ALA A 45 -16.26 0.12 7.19
C ALA A 45 -16.71 -1.23 7.73
N GLN A 46 -15.78 -2.15 8.00
CA GLN A 46 -16.08 -3.44 8.62
C GLN A 46 -16.69 -3.25 10.01
N ARG A 47 -16.12 -2.36 10.82
CA ARG A 47 -16.64 -2.07 12.15
C ARG A 47 -18.03 -1.42 12.12
N ALA A 48 -18.32 -0.66 11.07
CA ALA A 48 -19.62 -0.03 10.86
C ALA A 48 -20.65 -0.97 10.20
N GLY A 49 -20.25 -2.17 9.79
CA GLY A 49 -21.12 -3.10 9.08
C GLY A 49 -21.39 -2.72 7.62
N ASP A 50 -20.61 -1.80 7.06
CA ASP A 50 -20.71 -1.37 5.67
C ASP A 50 -19.86 -2.28 4.77
N ARG A 51 -20.47 -3.37 4.31
CA ARG A 51 -19.77 -4.40 3.55
C ARG A 51 -19.32 -3.93 2.18
N GLU A 52 -20.08 -3.06 1.53
CA GLU A 52 -19.74 -2.55 0.20
C GLU A 52 -18.47 -1.69 0.25
N THR A 53 -18.42 -0.72 1.17
CA THR A 53 -17.25 0.14 1.36
C THR A 53 -16.03 -0.67 1.81
N ALA A 54 -16.23 -1.62 2.73
CA ALA A 54 -15.17 -2.51 3.18
C ALA A 54 -14.59 -3.30 2.01
N HIS A 55 -15.44 -3.92 1.20
CA HIS A 55 -15.03 -4.70 0.04
C HIS A 55 -14.22 -3.85 -0.95
N THR A 56 -14.72 -2.67 -1.31
CA THR A 56 -14.06 -1.77 -2.25
C THR A 56 -12.65 -1.41 -1.77
N ASN A 57 -12.49 -1.03 -0.51
CA ASN A 57 -11.19 -0.64 0.02
C ASN A 57 -10.25 -1.83 0.19
N LEU A 58 -10.73 -2.99 0.63
CA LEU A 58 -9.90 -4.17 0.81
C LEU A 58 -9.46 -4.80 -0.52
N ILE A 59 -10.28 -4.73 -1.56
CA ILE A 59 -9.88 -5.13 -2.90
C ILE A 59 -8.79 -4.19 -3.43
N HIS A 60 -8.94 -2.89 -3.25
CA HIS A 60 -7.93 -1.92 -3.65
C HIS A 60 -6.60 -2.15 -2.90
N ALA A 61 -6.67 -2.44 -1.61
CA ALA A 61 -5.49 -2.80 -0.81
C ALA A 61 -4.79 -4.04 -1.37
N GLN A 62 -5.52 -5.08 -1.72
CA GLN A 62 -4.97 -6.29 -2.33
C GLN A 62 -4.28 -5.98 -3.66
N ASP A 63 -4.87 -5.11 -4.48
CA ASP A 63 -4.30 -4.70 -5.76
C ASP A 63 -2.95 -3.99 -5.57
N ILE A 64 -2.86 -3.13 -4.56
CA ILE A 64 -1.60 -2.45 -4.21
C ILE A 64 -0.53 -3.47 -3.80
N VAL A 65 -0.87 -4.43 -2.95
CA VAL A 65 0.10 -5.46 -2.52
C VAL A 65 0.57 -6.30 -3.70
N ARG A 66 -0.33 -6.65 -4.62
CA ARG A 66 0.05 -7.37 -5.84
C ARG A 66 0.96 -6.53 -6.74
N GLU A 67 0.72 -5.23 -6.84
CA GLU A 67 1.59 -4.31 -7.59
C GLU A 67 2.97 -4.23 -6.95
N LEU A 68 3.06 -4.14 -5.62
CA LEU A 68 4.32 -4.20 -4.89
C LEU A 68 5.07 -5.51 -5.17
N GLN A 69 4.36 -6.62 -5.21
CA GLN A 69 4.92 -7.93 -5.47
C GLN A 69 5.50 -8.04 -6.88
N VAL A 70 4.78 -7.52 -7.88
CA VAL A 70 5.22 -7.52 -9.28
C VAL A 70 6.43 -6.59 -9.48
N SER A 71 6.45 -5.45 -8.80
CA SER A 71 7.53 -4.46 -8.93
C SER A 71 8.82 -4.90 -8.24
N LEU A 72 8.78 -5.89 -7.36
CA LEU A 72 9.93 -6.33 -6.59
C LEU A 72 10.86 -7.19 -7.45
N ASP A 73 12.11 -6.75 -7.59
CA ASP A 73 13.14 -7.56 -8.25
C ASP A 73 13.91 -8.36 -7.20
N VAL A 74 13.52 -9.62 -7.04
CA VAL A 74 14.10 -10.52 -6.03
C VAL A 74 15.56 -10.86 -6.28
N SER A 75 16.05 -10.69 -7.52
CA SER A 75 17.43 -11.00 -7.87
C SER A 75 18.43 -9.96 -7.35
N LYS A 76 17.97 -8.77 -7.00
CA LYS A 76 18.81 -7.66 -6.55
C LYS A 76 19.04 -7.61 -5.05
N TRP A 77 18.40 -8.50 -4.29
CA TRP A 77 18.36 -8.36 -2.84
C TRP A 77 18.13 -9.71 -2.15
N GLU A 78 18.92 -10.01 -1.12
CA GLU A 78 18.80 -11.26 -0.35
C GLU A 78 17.43 -11.41 0.34
N GLY A 79 16.86 -10.30 0.81
CA GLY A 79 15.53 -10.27 1.43
C GLY A 79 14.37 -10.40 0.45
N GLY A 80 14.63 -10.35 -0.86
CA GLY A 80 13.57 -10.33 -1.88
C GLY A 80 12.63 -11.52 -1.82
N PRO A 81 13.11 -12.78 -1.80
CA PRO A 81 12.23 -13.95 -1.71
C PRO A 81 11.35 -13.95 -0.45
N GLY A 82 11.91 -13.53 0.69
CA GLY A 82 11.17 -13.42 1.94
C GLY A 82 10.07 -12.36 1.86
N LEU A 83 10.35 -11.23 1.23
CA LEU A 83 9.38 -10.16 1.05
C LEU A 83 8.25 -10.56 0.10
N VAL A 84 8.56 -11.28 -0.98
CA VAL A 84 7.52 -11.83 -1.89
C VAL A 84 6.61 -12.78 -1.13
N ALA A 85 7.18 -13.66 -0.30
CA ALA A 85 6.39 -14.58 0.52
C ALA A 85 5.50 -13.83 1.51
N LEU A 86 6.01 -12.75 2.11
CA LEU A 86 5.24 -11.90 3.01
C LEU A 86 4.08 -11.23 2.27
N TYR A 87 4.30 -10.68 1.09
CA TYR A 87 3.23 -10.08 0.27
C TYR A 87 2.15 -11.10 -0.07
N THR A 88 2.52 -12.32 -0.42
CA THR A 88 1.58 -13.40 -0.68
C THR A 88 0.72 -13.68 0.55
N TRP A 89 1.34 -13.76 1.72
CA TRP A 89 0.63 -13.94 2.98
C TRP A 89 -0.32 -12.77 3.29
N ILE A 90 0.11 -11.53 3.07
CA ILE A 90 -0.72 -10.34 3.28
C ILE A 90 -1.97 -10.41 2.41
N VAL A 91 -1.84 -10.75 1.12
CA VAL A 91 -3.00 -10.88 0.23
C VAL A 91 -3.97 -11.93 0.76
N GLN A 92 -3.47 -13.09 1.18
CA GLN A 92 -4.30 -14.16 1.74
C GLN A 92 -5.04 -13.69 3.00
N GLU A 93 -4.38 -12.97 3.89
CA GLU A 93 -4.98 -12.40 5.09
C GLU A 93 -6.08 -11.39 4.76
N LEU A 94 -5.84 -10.51 3.79
CA LEU A 94 -6.83 -9.51 3.39
C LEU A 94 -8.04 -10.14 2.69
N VAL A 95 -7.83 -11.17 1.88
CA VAL A 95 -8.93 -11.95 1.29
C VAL A 95 -9.80 -12.57 2.39
N ALA A 96 -9.16 -13.22 3.36
CA ALA A 96 -9.86 -13.85 4.48
C ALA A 96 -10.62 -12.83 5.34
N ALA A 97 -9.99 -11.71 5.66
CA ALA A 97 -10.61 -10.63 6.43
C ALA A 97 -11.82 -10.04 5.69
N ASN A 98 -11.73 -9.87 4.38
CA ASN A 98 -12.82 -9.35 3.56
C ASN A 98 -14.01 -10.33 3.50
N LEU A 99 -13.74 -11.60 3.28
CA LEU A 99 -14.77 -12.62 3.20
C LEU A 99 -15.53 -12.80 4.52
N SER A 100 -14.82 -12.71 5.65
CA SER A 100 -15.42 -12.92 6.98
C SER A 100 -15.92 -11.63 7.64
N GLY A 101 -15.61 -10.46 7.07
CA GLY A 101 -15.94 -9.19 7.70
C GLY A 101 -15.15 -8.94 8.99
N ASP A 102 -13.95 -9.49 9.11
CA ASP A 102 -13.14 -9.48 10.32
C ASP A 102 -12.26 -8.23 10.39
N ALA A 103 -12.78 -7.19 11.05
CA ALA A 103 -12.09 -5.92 11.23
C ALA A 103 -10.80 -6.05 12.05
N ASP A 104 -10.78 -6.93 13.04
CA ASP A 104 -9.57 -7.13 13.86
C ASP A 104 -8.44 -7.76 13.04
N ARG A 105 -8.78 -8.65 12.12
CA ARG A 105 -7.81 -9.24 11.21
C ARG A 105 -7.22 -8.20 10.25
N THR A 106 -8.05 -7.32 9.72
CA THR A 106 -7.61 -6.17 8.90
C THR A 106 -6.69 -5.26 9.71
N ALA A 107 -7.08 -4.91 10.94
CA ALA A 107 -6.28 -4.09 11.84
C ALA A 107 -4.93 -4.73 12.15
N ALA A 108 -4.88 -6.03 12.38
CA ALA A 108 -3.64 -6.74 12.66
C ALA A 108 -2.67 -6.67 11.47
N VAL A 109 -3.16 -6.85 10.25
CA VAL A 109 -2.33 -6.68 9.05
C VAL A 109 -1.79 -5.26 8.96
N ARG A 110 -2.64 -4.26 9.19
CA ARG A 110 -2.25 -2.84 9.12
C ARG A 110 -1.18 -2.51 10.16
N VAL A 111 -1.44 -2.82 11.42
CA VAL A 111 -0.59 -2.39 12.55
C VAL A 111 0.67 -3.24 12.66
N ASP A 112 0.54 -4.56 12.55
CA ASP A 112 1.63 -5.47 12.86
C ASP A 112 2.55 -5.71 11.67
N THR A 113 2.08 -5.51 10.45
CA THR A 113 2.84 -5.82 9.24
C THR A 113 3.08 -4.60 8.36
N ILE A 114 2.04 -3.89 7.95
CA ILE A 114 2.20 -2.81 6.95
C ILE A 114 2.83 -1.56 7.55
N GLU A 115 2.42 -1.12 8.75
CA GLU A 115 3.02 0.07 9.38
C GLU A 115 4.53 -0.06 9.58
N PRO A 116 5.07 -1.18 10.11
CA PRO A 116 6.51 -1.35 10.22
C PRO A 116 7.24 -1.34 8.86
N LEU A 117 6.66 -1.97 7.84
CA LEU A 117 7.24 -1.95 6.49
C LEU A 117 7.24 -0.55 5.90
N ALA A 118 6.14 0.19 6.04
CA ALA A 118 6.03 1.57 5.56
C ALA A 118 7.10 2.45 6.21
N GLU A 119 7.30 2.30 7.51
CA GLU A 119 8.32 3.06 8.24
C GLU A 119 9.73 2.71 7.77
N ALA A 120 10.02 1.44 7.54
CA ALA A 120 11.32 0.99 7.04
C ALA A 120 11.62 1.60 5.65
N TRP A 121 10.66 1.58 4.75
CA TRP A 121 10.82 2.17 3.41
C TRP A 121 10.92 3.70 3.46
N ARG A 122 10.20 4.35 4.38
CA ARG A 122 10.30 5.81 4.59
C ARG A 122 11.70 6.18 5.06
N GLN A 123 12.28 5.44 6.00
CA GLN A 123 13.65 5.64 6.45
C GLN A 123 14.65 5.44 5.30
N ALA A 124 14.49 4.38 4.52
CA ALA A 124 15.33 4.13 3.36
C ALA A 124 15.24 5.27 2.32
N ALA A 125 14.05 5.81 2.10
CA ALA A 125 13.85 6.94 1.19
C ALA A 125 14.54 8.20 1.70
N LEU A 126 14.48 8.49 3.00
CA LEU A 126 15.17 9.62 3.61
C LEU A 126 16.69 9.48 3.51
N GLU A 127 17.23 8.30 3.74
CA GLU A 127 18.65 8.00 3.59
C GLU A 127 19.11 8.22 2.15
N SER A 128 18.30 7.82 1.18
CA SER A 128 18.58 8.05 -0.24
C SER A 128 18.67 9.54 -0.57
N LEU A 129 17.78 10.38 0.02
CA LEU A 129 17.82 11.83 -0.17
C LEU A 129 19.05 12.48 0.45
N SER A 130 19.57 11.93 1.55
CA SER A 130 20.77 12.45 2.23
C SER A 130 22.07 11.87 1.70
N GLY A 131 22.04 11.14 0.56
CA GLY A 131 23.22 10.56 -0.06
C GLY A 131 23.50 9.12 0.34
N GLY A 132 22.60 8.48 1.11
CA GLY A 132 22.68 7.07 1.42
C GLY A 132 22.29 6.19 0.23
N ALA A 133 22.59 4.89 0.31
CA ALA A 133 22.25 3.95 -0.75
C ALA A 133 20.72 3.79 -0.87
N ALA A 134 20.20 3.91 -2.10
CA ALA A 134 18.80 3.63 -2.37
C ALA A 134 18.53 2.12 -2.21
N PRO A 135 17.30 1.73 -1.79
CA PRO A 135 16.93 0.32 -1.76
C PRO A 135 17.06 -0.30 -3.15
N ALA A 136 17.77 -1.41 -3.24
CA ALA A 136 18.03 -2.08 -4.52
C ALA A 136 16.89 -3.01 -4.96
N ALA A 137 15.78 -3.04 -4.24
CA ALA A 137 14.67 -3.95 -4.47
C ALA A 137 13.75 -3.54 -5.64
N LEU A 138 13.93 -2.36 -6.19
CA LEU A 138 13.12 -1.86 -7.31
C LEU A 138 13.94 -1.71 -8.58
#